data_ed414920834ced91b314f47885cc462f
#
_entry.id   ed414920834ced91b314f47885cc462f
#
_cell.length_a   1.000
_cell.length_b   1.000
_cell.length_c   1.000
_cell.angle_alpha   90.00
_cell.angle_beta   90.00
_cell.angle_gamma   90.00
#
_symmetry.space_group_name_H-M   'P 1'
#
loop_
_entity.id
_entity.type
_entity.pdbx_description
1 polymer ?
#
loop_
_entity_poly.entity_id
_entity_poly.type
_entity_poly.pdbx_seq_one_letter_code
_entity_poly.pdbx_strand_id
1 'polypeptide(L)'
;MRKTLIIITMALFAMPMFAQTIESVDVSKAPNGTFKSNGGECTIEGTVMNGKKVGTWIEYFTNSYLPKKIVSYENGQMNGVFIEMDKTGSITKKAEYKNDALNGQVSEWYRGGRLSKLNTYKDGKLDGKQILCYEKGGNLEESEYKDGARNGLTTWFYENGQKKMTIEYSKGQFNGKQESFYSDGSLKSEATYKNGVLQGKKKTYAEKEKPQADNKGKDMKKDEGKKVVGNGKDIKDGKEMGLKGNPKDIKKDKEKDLKKNDKDIKKGVKKP
;
A
#
# COMPACT_ATOMS: atom_id res chain seq x y z
N MET A 1 67.44 6.49 -26.40
CA MET A 1 66.10 6.66 -26.89
C MET A 1 65.24 5.49 -26.29
N ARG A 2 64.54 5.72 -25.20
CA ARG A 2 63.65 4.71 -24.56
C ARG A 2 62.26 4.87 -25.14
N LYS A 3 61.76 3.86 -25.85
CA LYS A 3 60.39 3.81 -26.38
C LYS A 3 59.46 3.33 -25.25
N THR A 4 58.64 4.24 -24.74
CA THR A 4 57.60 3.95 -23.74
C THR A 4 56.41 3.35 -24.48
N LEU A 5 56.13 2.07 -24.22
CA LEU A 5 54.96 1.37 -24.74
C LEU A 5 53.76 1.72 -23.85
N ILE A 6 52.81 2.51 -24.35
CA ILE A 6 51.55 2.79 -23.66
C ILE A 6 50.59 1.63 -23.93
N ILE A 7 50.37 0.76 -22.91
CA ILE A 7 49.33 -0.26 -22.95
C ILE A 7 48.03 0.41 -22.60
N ILE A 8 47.18 0.68 -23.60
CA ILE A 8 45.78 1.09 -23.36
C ILE A 8 45.01 -0.16 -22.96
N THR A 9 44.80 -0.33 -21.66
CA THR A 9 43.85 -1.30 -21.14
C THR A 9 42.46 -0.81 -21.45
N MET A 10 41.84 -1.41 -22.47
CA MET A 10 40.44 -1.24 -22.79
C MET A 10 39.62 -1.92 -21.66
N ALA A 11 39.18 -1.14 -20.68
CA ALA A 11 38.23 -1.60 -19.70
C ALA A 11 36.91 -1.88 -20.43
N LEU A 12 36.63 -3.16 -20.66
CA LEU A 12 35.28 -3.60 -21.01
C LEU A 12 34.35 -3.24 -19.81
N PHE A 13 33.72 -2.09 -19.92
CA PHE A 13 32.54 -1.82 -19.09
C PHE A 13 31.45 -2.82 -19.53
N ALA A 14 31.26 -3.88 -18.77
CA ALA A 14 30.06 -4.69 -18.86
C ALA A 14 28.90 -3.75 -18.46
N MET A 15 28.24 -3.16 -19.44
CA MET A 15 26.98 -2.47 -19.21
C MET A 15 26.02 -3.51 -18.61
N PRO A 16 25.34 -3.20 -17.48
CA PRO A 16 24.31 -4.08 -16.99
C PRO A 16 23.31 -4.27 -18.13
N MET A 17 23.11 -5.50 -18.52
CA MET A 17 22.08 -5.88 -19.49
C MET A 17 20.72 -5.59 -18.82
N PHE A 18 20.21 -4.38 -19.02
CA PHE A 18 18.85 -4.07 -18.57
C PHE A 18 17.89 -5.01 -19.29
N ALA A 19 17.12 -5.76 -18.50
CA ALA A 19 16.07 -6.60 -19.05
C ALA A 19 15.15 -5.76 -19.93
N GLN A 20 14.96 -6.20 -21.18
CA GLN A 20 14.07 -5.51 -22.11
C GLN A 20 12.64 -5.57 -21.58
N THR A 21 11.95 -4.44 -21.55
CA THR A 21 10.54 -4.32 -21.12
C THR A 21 9.69 -3.83 -22.29
N ILE A 22 8.37 -3.93 -22.18
CA ILE A 22 7.47 -3.41 -23.23
C ILE A 22 7.78 -1.94 -23.54
N GLU A 23 8.08 -1.15 -22.52
CA GLU A 23 8.34 0.28 -22.67
C GLU A 23 9.64 0.54 -23.44
N SER A 24 10.67 -0.28 -23.20
CA SER A 24 12.02 -0.10 -23.78
C SER A 24 12.20 -0.71 -25.17
N VAL A 25 11.27 -1.53 -25.65
CA VAL A 25 11.36 -2.17 -26.97
C VAL A 25 11.24 -1.12 -28.08
N ASP A 26 12.26 -1.00 -28.93
CA ASP A 26 12.24 -0.15 -30.12
C ASP A 26 11.59 -0.89 -31.31
N VAL A 27 10.52 -0.32 -31.82
CA VAL A 27 9.75 -0.86 -32.98
C VAL A 27 9.80 0.06 -34.20
N SER A 28 10.62 1.10 -34.19
CA SER A 28 10.67 2.13 -35.23
C SER A 28 10.99 1.57 -36.65
N LYS A 29 11.73 0.46 -36.68
CA LYS A 29 12.13 -0.24 -37.92
C LYS A 29 11.38 -1.56 -38.12
N ALA A 30 10.42 -1.92 -37.21
CA ALA A 30 9.68 -3.15 -37.35
C ALA A 30 8.61 -3.04 -38.45
N PRO A 31 8.37 -4.12 -39.21
CA PRO A 31 7.29 -4.14 -40.22
C PRO A 31 5.93 -4.02 -39.55
N ASN A 32 4.94 -3.56 -40.30
CA ASN A 32 3.55 -3.56 -39.84
C ASN A 32 3.06 -5.00 -39.57
N GLY A 33 2.31 -5.19 -38.49
CA GLY A 33 1.75 -6.48 -38.12
C GLY A 33 2.17 -6.94 -36.73
N THR A 34 2.10 -8.25 -36.51
CA THR A 34 2.45 -8.86 -35.24
C THR A 34 3.94 -8.74 -34.96
N PHE A 35 4.28 -8.22 -33.80
CA PHE A 35 5.64 -8.14 -33.29
C PHE A 35 5.84 -9.20 -32.20
N LYS A 36 6.98 -9.87 -32.23
CA LYS A 36 7.41 -10.78 -31.17
C LYS A 36 8.92 -10.62 -30.97
N SER A 37 9.33 -10.34 -29.73
CA SER A 37 10.72 -10.30 -29.32
C SER A 37 10.97 -11.31 -28.22
N ASN A 38 11.98 -12.15 -28.43
CA ASN A 38 12.49 -13.08 -27.41
C ASN A 38 13.79 -12.48 -26.86
N GLY A 39 13.69 -11.39 -26.14
CA GLY A 39 14.84 -10.66 -25.57
C GLY A 39 15.40 -11.32 -24.33
N GLY A 40 16.01 -12.52 -24.45
CA GLY A 40 16.80 -13.19 -23.42
C GLY A 40 16.07 -13.55 -22.12
N GLU A 41 15.47 -12.59 -21.44
CA GLU A 41 14.82 -12.79 -20.15
C GLU A 41 13.27 -12.81 -20.19
N CYS A 42 12.65 -12.27 -21.23
CA CYS A 42 11.19 -12.26 -21.37
C CYS A 42 10.76 -12.29 -22.84
N THR A 43 9.56 -12.79 -23.10
CA THR A 43 8.91 -12.66 -24.40
C THR A 43 8.00 -11.44 -24.37
N ILE A 44 8.05 -10.62 -25.43
CA ILE A 44 7.18 -9.46 -25.61
C ILE A 44 6.44 -9.64 -26.93
N GLU A 45 5.14 -9.50 -26.91
CA GLU A 45 4.25 -9.62 -28.08
C GLU A 45 3.34 -8.39 -28.18
N GLY A 46 3.04 -7.96 -29.41
CA GLY A 46 2.15 -6.86 -29.69
C GLY A 46 1.93 -6.62 -31.17
N THR A 47 1.37 -5.49 -31.51
CA THR A 47 1.15 -5.09 -32.91
C THR A 47 1.87 -3.78 -33.20
N VAL A 48 2.53 -3.73 -34.35
CA VAL A 48 3.22 -2.53 -34.86
C VAL A 48 2.46 -2.00 -36.07
N MET A 49 2.26 -0.69 -36.14
CA MET A 49 1.75 0.01 -37.31
C MET A 49 2.54 1.30 -37.51
N ASN A 50 3.13 1.44 -38.70
CA ASN A 50 3.97 2.60 -39.07
C ASN A 50 5.08 2.90 -38.05
N GLY A 51 5.79 1.85 -37.59
CA GLY A 51 6.88 1.96 -36.62
C GLY A 51 6.41 2.35 -35.19
N LYS A 52 5.13 2.20 -34.88
CA LYS A 52 4.54 2.54 -33.56
C LYS A 52 3.82 1.36 -32.97
N LYS A 53 3.83 1.28 -31.63
CA LYS A 53 3.03 0.31 -30.88
C LYS A 53 1.55 0.65 -30.96
N VAL A 54 0.69 -0.35 -31.28
CA VAL A 54 -0.77 -0.20 -31.28
C VAL A 54 -1.43 -1.43 -30.67
N GLY A 55 -2.65 -1.25 -30.14
CA GLY A 55 -3.43 -2.33 -29.52
C GLY A 55 -2.82 -2.84 -28.22
N THR A 56 -3.02 -4.10 -27.93
CA THR A 56 -2.55 -4.74 -26.69
C THR A 56 -1.15 -5.30 -26.86
N TRP A 57 -0.29 -4.96 -25.92
CA TRP A 57 1.07 -5.49 -25.80
C TRP A 57 1.17 -6.32 -24.53
N ILE A 58 1.86 -7.46 -24.61
CA ILE A 58 2.00 -8.41 -23.51
C ILE A 58 3.48 -8.71 -23.29
N GLU A 59 3.94 -8.58 -22.06
CA GLU A 59 5.23 -9.08 -21.58
C GLU A 59 4.98 -10.32 -20.72
N TYR A 60 5.68 -11.39 -21.02
CA TYR A 60 5.56 -12.66 -20.30
C TYR A 60 6.73 -12.82 -19.31
N PHE A 61 6.50 -13.60 -18.25
CA PHE A 61 7.61 -14.06 -17.41
C PHE A 61 8.56 -14.98 -18.19
N THR A 62 9.83 -14.97 -17.83
CA THR A 62 10.88 -15.82 -18.41
C THR A 62 10.46 -17.29 -18.42
N ASN A 63 10.59 -17.93 -19.61
CA ASN A 63 10.21 -19.33 -19.82
C ASN A 63 8.79 -19.68 -19.38
N SER A 64 7.85 -18.75 -19.53
CA SER A 64 6.47 -18.89 -19.09
C SER A 64 5.52 -18.30 -20.11
N TYR A 65 4.29 -18.83 -20.16
CA TYR A 65 3.16 -18.24 -20.86
C TYR A 65 2.29 -17.34 -19.96
N LEU A 66 2.71 -17.14 -18.70
CA LEU A 66 2.00 -16.23 -17.80
C LEU A 66 2.37 -14.78 -18.13
N PRO A 67 1.38 -13.94 -18.40
CA PRO A 67 1.60 -12.51 -18.55
C PRO A 67 2.20 -11.91 -17.28
N LYS A 68 3.23 -11.10 -17.43
CA LYS A 68 3.81 -10.27 -16.38
C LYS A 68 3.21 -8.87 -16.44
N LYS A 69 2.99 -8.39 -17.68
CA LYS A 69 2.45 -7.05 -17.94
C LYS A 69 1.59 -7.05 -19.17
N ILE A 70 0.48 -6.34 -19.14
CA ILE A 70 -0.42 -6.09 -20.28
C ILE A 70 -0.61 -4.59 -20.38
N VAL A 71 -0.36 -4.02 -21.56
CA VAL A 71 -0.41 -2.58 -21.81
C VAL A 71 -1.14 -2.30 -23.10
N SER A 72 -2.07 -1.35 -23.09
CA SER A 72 -2.74 -0.86 -24.28
C SER A 72 -2.01 0.36 -24.85
N TYR A 73 -1.77 0.35 -26.17
CA TYR A 73 -1.13 1.43 -26.92
C TYR A 73 -2.01 1.94 -28.06
N GLU A 74 -1.94 3.24 -28.27
CA GLU A 74 -2.48 3.92 -29.44
C GLU A 74 -1.42 4.89 -29.98
N ASN A 75 -1.09 4.76 -31.29
CA ASN A 75 -0.08 5.60 -31.94
C ASN A 75 1.28 5.67 -31.21
N GLY A 76 1.71 4.61 -30.54
CA GLY A 76 2.96 4.53 -29.79
C GLY A 76 2.89 5.02 -28.36
N GLN A 77 1.78 5.59 -27.92
CA GLN A 77 1.55 6.08 -26.56
C GLN A 77 0.70 5.09 -25.76
N MET A 78 0.95 4.96 -24.45
CA MET A 78 0.06 4.21 -23.56
C MET A 78 -1.31 4.88 -23.52
N ASN A 79 -2.34 4.15 -23.94
CA ASN A 79 -3.71 4.64 -24.00
C ASN A 79 -4.68 3.47 -23.70
N GLY A 80 -5.37 3.54 -22.58
CA GLY A 80 -6.22 2.46 -22.08
C GLY A 80 -5.63 1.75 -20.86
N VAL A 81 -5.76 0.42 -20.82
CA VAL A 81 -5.48 -0.37 -19.62
C VAL A 81 -4.01 -0.75 -19.53
N PHE A 82 -3.50 -0.67 -18.29
CA PHE A 82 -2.24 -1.26 -17.84
C PHE A 82 -2.53 -2.26 -16.71
N ILE A 83 -2.01 -3.47 -16.83
CA ILE A 83 -2.10 -4.52 -15.81
C ILE A 83 -0.71 -5.08 -15.55
N GLU A 84 -0.35 -5.25 -14.29
CA GLU A 84 0.85 -5.95 -13.84
C GLU A 84 0.45 -7.13 -12.96
N MET A 85 1.13 -8.26 -13.15
CA MET A 85 0.87 -9.52 -12.47
C MET A 85 2.12 -10.06 -11.81
N ASP A 86 1.95 -10.87 -10.78
CA ASP A 86 3.02 -11.65 -10.19
C ASP A 86 3.17 -13.03 -10.86
N LYS A 87 4.19 -13.79 -10.45
CA LYS A 87 4.47 -15.12 -10.99
C LYS A 87 3.39 -16.17 -10.68
N THR A 88 2.41 -15.85 -9.85
CA THR A 88 1.25 -16.71 -9.58
C THR A 88 0.05 -16.39 -10.48
N GLY A 89 0.17 -15.36 -11.33
CA GLY A 89 -0.91 -14.85 -12.18
C GLY A 89 -1.87 -13.91 -11.44
N SER A 90 -1.54 -13.50 -10.21
CA SER A 90 -2.34 -12.54 -9.46
C SER A 90 -2.04 -11.12 -9.91
N ILE A 91 -3.08 -10.31 -10.09
CA ILE A 91 -2.92 -8.89 -10.42
C ILE A 91 -2.33 -8.16 -9.21
N THR A 92 -1.20 -7.45 -9.43
CA THR A 92 -0.54 -6.63 -8.41
C THR A 92 -0.82 -5.15 -8.61
N LYS A 93 -1.07 -4.74 -9.87
CA LYS A 93 -1.40 -3.37 -10.24
C LYS A 93 -2.33 -3.32 -11.44
N LYS A 94 -3.30 -2.41 -11.41
CA LYS A 94 -4.11 -2.00 -12.57
C LYS A 94 -4.11 -0.49 -12.63
N ALA A 95 -3.95 0.07 -13.84
CA ALA A 95 -3.97 1.50 -14.08
C ALA A 95 -4.67 1.83 -15.39
N GLU A 96 -5.11 3.06 -15.53
CA GLU A 96 -5.66 3.61 -16.76
C GLU A 96 -4.79 4.76 -17.23
N TYR A 97 -4.45 4.74 -18.52
CA TYR A 97 -3.60 5.73 -19.17
C TYR A 97 -4.34 6.42 -20.32
N LYS A 98 -4.00 7.68 -20.54
CA LYS A 98 -4.37 8.46 -21.72
C LYS A 98 -3.16 9.25 -22.17
N ASN A 99 -2.68 8.99 -23.40
CA ASN A 99 -1.52 9.66 -24.00
C ASN A 99 -0.30 9.67 -23.04
N ASP A 100 0.13 8.49 -22.57
CA ASP A 100 1.23 8.24 -21.62
C ASP A 100 1.02 8.80 -20.20
N ALA A 101 -0.07 9.52 -19.93
CA ALA A 101 -0.37 10.03 -18.61
C ALA A 101 -1.41 9.15 -17.88
N LEU A 102 -1.23 8.94 -16.57
CA LEU A 102 -2.25 8.30 -15.74
C LEU A 102 -3.55 9.11 -15.81
N ASN A 103 -4.66 8.46 -16.18
CA ASN A 103 -5.97 9.10 -16.32
C ASN A 103 -7.07 8.09 -15.98
N GLY A 104 -7.62 8.17 -14.79
CA GLY A 104 -8.55 7.19 -14.24
C GLY A 104 -8.03 6.57 -12.95
N GLN A 105 -8.47 5.36 -12.64
CA GLN A 105 -8.14 4.67 -11.41
C GLN A 105 -6.82 3.90 -11.51
N VAL A 106 -6.02 3.98 -10.46
CA VAL A 106 -4.85 3.12 -10.22
C VAL A 106 -5.10 2.31 -8.95
N SER A 107 -5.14 1.00 -9.09
CA SER A 107 -5.32 0.06 -7.99
C SER A 107 -4.07 -0.80 -7.83
N GLU A 108 -3.65 -1.01 -6.60
CA GLU A 108 -2.53 -1.88 -6.23
C GLU A 108 -3.02 -2.87 -5.17
N TRP A 109 -2.51 -4.09 -5.20
CA TRP A 109 -2.93 -5.16 -4.29
C TRP A 109 -1.75 -5.74 -3.53
N TYR A 110 -2.00 -6.11 -2.28
CA TYR A 110 -1.11 -6.94 -1.51
C TYR A 110 -1.04 -8.37 -2.08
N ARG A 111 0.00 -9.08 -1.74
CA ARG A 111 0.07 -10.52 -1.99
C ARG A 111 -1.13 -11.20 -1.31
N GLY A 112 -1.91 -11.97 -2.08
CA GLY A 112 -3.19 -12.54 -1.62
C GLY A 112 -4.43 -11.78 -2.05
N GLY A 113 -4.27 -10.74 -2.91
CA GLY A 113 -5.37 -10.10 -3.65
C GLY A 113 -6.17 -9.06 -2.87
N ARG A 114 -5.75 -8.69 -1.65
CA ARG A 114 -6.39 -7.59 -0.92
C ARG A 114 -5.92 -6.25 -1.47
N LEU A 115 -6.84 -5.31 -1.62
CA LEU A 115 -6.51 -3.94 -2.03
C LEU A 115 -5.52 -3.32 -1.04
N SER A 116 -4.41 -2.79 -1.55
CA SER A 116 -3.44 -2.03 -0.77
C SER A 116 -3.62 -0.54 -0.98
N LYS A 117 -4.01 -0.14 -2.22
CA LYS A 117 -4.13 1.27 -2.59
C LYS A 117 -5.07 1.46 -3.76
N LEU A 118 -5.87 2.51 -3.69
CA LEU A 118 -6.67 3.03 -4.78
C LEU A 118 -6.40 4.53 -4.91
N ASN A 119 -6.00 4.97 -6.09
CA ASN A 119 -5.81 6.38 -6.42
C ASN A 119 -6.65 6.74 -7.63
N THR A 120 -7.09 8.00 -7.70
CA THR A 120 -7.71 8.56 -8.89
C THR A 120 -6.81 9.63 -9.48
N TYR A 121 -6.56 9.54 -10.78
CA TYR A 121 -5.68 10.45 -11.52
C TYR A 121 -6.45 11.14 -12.64
N LYS A 122 -6.05 12.36 -12.91
CA LYS A 122 -6.43 13.12 -14.10
C LYS A 122 -5.18 13.77 -14.68
N ASP A 123 -4.90 13.51 -15.96
CA ASP A 123 -3.77 14.08 -16.70
C ASP A 123 -2.43 13.97 -15.93
N GLY A 124 -2.16 12.78 -15.35
CA GLY A 124 -0.95 12.44 -14.59
C GLY A 124 -0.91 12.94 -13.15
N LYS A 125 -1.90 13.71 -12.68
CA LYS A 125 -1.97 14.24 -11.32
C LYS A 125 -3.03 13.52 -10.50
N LEU A 126 -2.79 13.36 -9.19
CA LEU A 126 -3.84 12.91 -8.27
C LEU A 126 -4.99 13.91 -8.30
N ASP A 127 -6.19 13.45 -8.68
CA ASP A 127 -7.41 14.27 -8.75
C ASP A 127 -8.61 13.37 -8.44
N GLY A 128 -9.13 13.49 -7.23
CA GLY A 128 -10.18 12.62 -6.71
C GLY A 128 -9.74 11.84 -5.47
N LYS A 129 -10.38 10.70 -5.25
CA LYS A 129 -10.22 9.91 -4.03
C LYS A 129 -8.93 9.08 -4.05
N GLN A 130 -8.23 9.05 -2.90
CA GLN A 130 -7.20 8.09 -2.56
C GLN A 130 -7.65 7.25 -1.37
N ILE A 131 -7.43 5.95 -1.43
CA ILE A 131 -7.63 5.02 -0.33
C ILE A 131 -6.32 4.24 -0.16
N LEU A 132 -5.81 4.19 1.07
CA LEU A 132 -4.77 3.27 1.49
C LEU A 132 -5.39 2.24 2.44
N CYS A 133 -5.01 0.99 2.32
CA CYS A 133 -5.55 -0.09 3.13
C CYS A 133 -4.47 -0.75 3.99
N TYR A 134 -4.87 -1.31 5.12
CA TYR A 134 -4.02 -2.22 5.88
C TYR A 134 -3.86 -3.57 5.16
N GLU A 135 -2.73 -4.23 5.33
CA GLU A 135 -2.49 -5.56 4.75
C GLU A 135 -3.49 -6.61 5.26
N LYS A 136 -3.90 -6.49 6.52
CA LYS A 136 -4.94 -7.35 7.13
C LYS A 136 -6.36 -7.04 6.65
N GLY A 137 -6.54 -5.94 5.93
CA GLY A 137 -7.83 -5.41 5.46
C GLY A 137 -8.28 -4.19 6.25
N GLY A 138 -9.29 -3.49 5.72
CA GLY A 138 -9.78 -2.22 6.25
C GLY A 138 -8.97 -1.01 5.76
N ASN A 139 -9.55 0.17 5.84
CA ASN A 139 -8.92 1.40 5.39
C ASN A 139 -7.91 1.90 6.43
N LEU A 140 -6.72 2.29 5.98
CA LEU A 140 -5.72 3.00 6.75
C LEU A 140 -5.92 4.52 6.64
N GLU A 141 -6.13 4.98 5.41
CA GLU A 141 -6.33 6.40 5.07
C GLU A 141 -7.32 6.55 3.93
N GLU A 142 -8.21 7.52 4.03
CA GLU A 142 -9.01 8.06 2.94
C GLU A 142 -8.70 9.54 2.79
N SER A 143 -8.40 9.99 1.57
CA SER A 143 -8.04 11.37 1.27
C SER A 143 -8.66 11.82 -0.03
N GLU A 144 -8.90 13.11 -0.15
CA GLU A 144 -9.31 13.76 -1.39
C GLU A 144 -8.19 14.63 -1.94
N TYR A 145 -8.00 14.59 -3.25
CA TYR A 145 -6.98 15.33 -3.97
C TYR A 145 -7.59 16.17 -5.10
N LYS A 146 -6.98 17.29 -5.36
CA LYS A 146 -7.25 18.15 -6.51
C LYS A 146 -5.93 18.65 -7.08
N ASP A 147 -5.70 18.46 -8.38
CA ASP A 147 -4.49 18.92 -9.09
C ASP A 147 -3.17 18.49 -8.40
N GLY A 148 -3.12 17.28 -7.79
CA GLY A 148 -1.97 16.74 -7.09
C GLY A 148 -1.83 17.15 -5.63
N ALA A 149 -2.67 18.04 -5.11
CA ALA A 149 -2.64 18.49 -3.72
C ALA A 149 -3.84 17.96 -2.94
N ARG A 150 -3.68 17.63 -1.65
CA ARG A 150 -4.81 17.27 -0.78
C ARG A 150 -5.79 18.43 -0.73
N ASN A 151 -7.07 18.15 -0.99
CA ASN A 151 -8.14 19.15 -1.03
C ASN A 151 -9.47 18.49 -0.64
N GLY A 152 -9.93 18.73 0.55
CA GLY A 152 -11.06 18.04 1.17
C GLY A 152 -10.68 17.33 2.46
N LEU A 153 -11.53 16.43 2.91
CA LEU A 153 -11.33 15.68 4.15
C LEU A 153 -10.31 14.56 3.96
N THR A 154 -9.36 14.46 4.89
CA THR A 154 -8.54 13.26 5.05
C THR A 154 -8.88 12.59 6.37
N THR A 155 -9.13 11.29 6.33
CA THR A 155 -9.45 10.46 7.48
C THR A 155 -8.43 9.33 7.60
N TRP A 156 -7.82 9.17 8.77
CA TRP A 156 -7.01 8.00 9.13
C TRP A 156 -7.82 7.11 10.07
N PHE A 157 -7.59 5.82 9.96
CA PHE A 157 -8.29 4.81 10.73
C PHE A 157 -7.32 3.99 11.57
N TYR A 158 -7.81 3.40 12.64
CA TYR A 158 -7.16 2.30 13.35
C TYR A 158 -7.44 0.97 12.64
N GLU A 159 -6.65 -0.08 12.94
CA GLU A 159 -6.90 -1.43 12.40
C GLU A 159 -8.29 -2.00 12.78
N ASN A 160 -8.91 -1.53 13.86
CA ASN A 160 -10.26 -1.89 14.25
C ASN A 160 -11.37 -1.13 13.48
N GLY A 161 -11.00 -0.31 12.50
CA GLY A 161 -11.91 0.46 11.65
C GLY A 161 -12.41 1.78 12.26
N GLN A 162 -12.10 2.06 13.52
CA GLN A 162 -12.44 3.35 14.15
C GLN A 162 -11.59 4.48 13.58
N LYS A 163 -12.17 5.67 13.47
CA LYS A 163 -11.43 6.86 13.06
C LYS A 163 -10.32 7.15 14.06
N LYS A 164 -9.11 7.39 13.57
CA LYS A 164 -7.94 7.79 14.36
C LYS A 164 -7.77 9.30 14.33
N MET A 165 -7.97 9.90 13.16
CA MET A 165 -7.81 11.34 12.96
C MET A 165 -8.57 11.78 11.72
N THR A 166 -9.11 13.00 11.75
CA THR A 166 -9.65 13.69 10.57
C THR A 166 -9.00 15.06 10.45
N ILE A 167 -8.73 15.50 9.23
CA ILE A 167 -8.22 16.83 8.93
C ILE A 167 -8.82 17.31 7.63
N GLU A 168 -9.27 18.54 7.60
CA GLU A 168 -9.67 19.23 6.38
C GLU A 168 -8.47 19.93 5.72
N TYR A 169 -8.34 19.76 4.41
CA TYR A 169 -7.28 20.34 3.60
C TYR A 169 -7.86 21.26 2.52
N SER A 170 -7.14 22.32 2.21
CA SER A 170 -7.34 23.13 1.01
C SER A 170 -5.98 23.40 0.38
N LYS A 171 -5.83 23.06 -0.92
CA LYS A 171 -4.59 23.25 -1.68
C LYS A 171 -3.33 22.74 -0.95
N GLY A 172 -3.43 21.57 -0.31
CA GLY A 172 -2.33 20.91 0.42
C GLY A 172 -2.06 21.44 1.82
N GLN A 173 -2.76 22.47 2.29
CA GLN A 173 -2.61 23.04 3.62
C GLN A 173 -3.78 22.67 4.53
N PHE A 174 -3.53 22.52 5.83
CA PHE A 174 -4.61 22.34 6.82
C PHE A 174 -5.52 23.57 6.80
N ASN A 175 -6.80 23.36 6.54
CA ASN A 175 -7.76 24.47 6.43
C ASN A 175 -9.14 23.98 6.83
N GLY A 176 -9.43 24.08 8.11
CA GLY A 176 -10.65 23.60 8.74
C GLY A 176 -10.37 22.85 10.03
N LYS A 177 -11.24 21.94 10.39
CA LYS A 177 -11.19 21.21 11.65
C LYS A 177 -10.22 20.04 11.57
N GLN A 178 -9.44 19.85 12.64
CA GLN A 178 -8.71 18.64 12.94
C GLN A 178 -9.32 17.99 14.17
N GLU A 179 -9.61 16.70 14.10
CA GLU A 179 -10.02 15.88 15.22
C GLU A 179 -9.12 14.67 15.33
N SER A 180 -8.78 14.24 16.52
CA SER A 180 -8.17 12.94 16.78
C SER A 180 -9.00 12.18 17.80
N PHE A 181 -8.97 10.86 17.70
CA PHE A 181 -9.80 9.96 18.49
C PHE A 181 -8.94 8.91 19.18
N TYR A 182 -9.40 8.39 20.27
CA TYR A 182 -8.90 7.16 20.88
C TYR A 182 -9.38 5.93 20.11
N SER A 183 -8.81 4.77 20.38
CA SER A 183 -9.15 3.52 19.69
C SER A 183 -10.54 2.97 20.00
N ASP A 184 -11.21 3.51 21.02
CA ASP A 184 -12.62 3.27 21.36
C ASP A 184 -13.60 4.21 20.61
N GLY A 185 -13.06 5.14 19.79
CA GLY A 185 -13.81 6.14 19.02
C GLY A 185 -14.12 7.42 19.80
N SER A 186 -13.76 7.53 21.09
CA SER A 186 -13.94 8.77 21.86
C SER A 186 -12.99 9.87 21.40
N LEU A 187 -13.45 11.13 21.47
CA LEU A 187 -12.67 12.29 21.02
C LEU A 187 -11.45 12.50 21.95
N LYS A 188 -10.26 12.56 21.37
CA LYS A 188 -8.98 12.78 22.05
C LYS A 188 -8.54 14.24 22.00
N SER A 189 -8.70 14.88 20.84
CA SER A 189 -8.37 16.30 20.70
C SER A 189 -9.05 16.92 19.49
N GLU A 190 -9.24 18.23 19.54
CA GLU A 190 -9.70 19.04 18.40
C GLU A 190 -8.89 20.32 18.27
N ALA A 191 -8.74 20.78 17.06
CA ALA A 191 -8.09 22.04 16.69
C ALA A 191 -8.70 22.58 15.40
N THR A 192 -8.57 23.87 15.16
CA THR A 192 -8.99 24.51 13.90
C THR A 192 -7.78 25.16 13.25
N TYR A 193 -7.64 25.00 11.96
CA TYR A 193 -6.55 25.55 11.15
C TYR A 193 -7.09 26.45 10.04
N LYS A 194 -6.33 27.46 9.70
CA LYS A 194 -6.56 28.29 8.50
C LYS A 194 -5.24 28.49 7.78
N ASN A 195 -5.16 28.05 6.52
CA ASN A 195 -3.95 28.13 5.70
C ASN A 195 -2.69 27.57 6.41
N GLY A 196 -2.82 26.41 7.06
CA GLY A 196 -1.74 25.74 7.79
C GLY A 196 -1.46 26.28 9.19
N VAL A 197 -2.08 27.40 9.60
CA VAL A 197 -1.86 28.05 10.89
C VAL A 197 -2.96 27.68 11.88
N LEU A 198 -2.55 27.23 13.08
CA LEU A 198 -3.48 26.91 14.17
C LEU A 198 -4.25 28.16 14.60
N GLN A 199 -5.57 28.07 14.63
CA GLN A 199 -6.47 29.11 15.13
C GLN A 199 -6.85 28.82 16.58
N GLY A 200 -6.41 29.68 17.49
CA GLY A 200 -6.69 29.51 18.90
C GLY A 200 -5.88 28.38 19.57
N LYS A 201 -6.48 27.71 20.55
CA LYS A 201 -5.84 26.65 21.31
C LYS A 201 -6.39 25.27 20.90
N LYS A 202 -5.51 24.29 20.79
CA LYS A 202 -5.90 22.87 20.67
C LYS A 202 -6.52 22.44 22.00
N LYS A 203 -7.71 21.84 21.94
CA LYS A 203 -8.38 21.22 23.09
C LYS A 203 -8.03 19.73 23.13
N THR A 204 -7.84 19.21 24.34
CA THR A 204 -7.55 17.79 24.59
C THR A 204 -8.52 17.23 25.62
N TYR A 205 -8.87 15.96 25.46
CA TYR A 205 -9.83 15.23 26.28
C TYR A 205 -9.16 13.97 26.83
N ALA A 206 -9.51 13.59 28.06
CA ALA A 206 -9.02 12.34 28.64
C ALA A 206 -9.67 11.12 27.97
N GLU A 207 -8.94 10.02 27.91
CA GLU A 207 -9.49 8.73 27.49
C GLU A 207 -10.55 8.29 28.53
N LYS A 208 -11.70 7.80 28.06
CA LYS A 208 -12.71 7.25 28.95
C LYS A 208 -12.15 5.98 29.60
N GLU A 209 -12.19 5.94 30.93
CA GLU A 209 -11.84 4.73 31.66
C GLU A 209 -12.76 3.59 31.21
N LYS A 210 -12.17 2.46 30.84
CA LYS A 210 -12.96 1.25 30.59
C LYS A 210 -13.58 0.85 31.93
N PRO A 211 -14.89 0.50 31.97
CA PRO A 211 -15.47 -0.07 33.17
C PRO A 211 -14.60 -1.25 33.63
N GLN A 212 -14.05 -1.16 34.83
CA GLN A 212 -13.39 -2.31 35.44
C GLN A 212 -14.43 -3.41 35.52
N ALA A 213 -14.18 -4.56 34.91
CA ALA A 213 -14.98 -5.74 35.11
C ALA A 213 -15.00 -5.99 36.62
N ASP A 214 -16.15 -5.78 37.25
CA ASP A 214 -16.36 -6.07 38.67
C ASP A 214 -16.03 -7.53 38.91
N ASN A 215 -14.83 -7.79 39.39
CA ASN A 215 -14.44 -9.06 39.99
C ASN A 215 -15.09 -9.14 41.39
N LYS A 216 -16.42 -9.12 41.42
CA LYS A 216 -17.13 -9.59 42.60
C LYS A 216 -16.90 -11.09 42.67
N GLY A 217 -15.80 -11.45 43.36
CA GLY A 217 -15.55 -12.80 43.81
C GLY A 217 -16.84 -13.28 44.52
N LYS A 218 -17.46 -14.28 43.92
CA LYS A 218 -18.43 -15.10 44.66
C LYS A 218 -17.66 -15.77 45.80
N ASP A 219 -17.80 -15.24 46.99
CA ASP A 219 -17.57 -15.99 48.22
C ASP A 219 -18.45 -17.24 48.19
N MET A 220 -17.90 -18.34 47.71
CA MET A 220 -18.51 -19.66 47.91
C MET A 220 -18.32 -20.02 49.38
N LYS A 221 -19.38 -19.83 50.15
CA LYS A 221 -19.52 -20.48 51.45
C LYS A 221 -19.28 -21.98 51.25
N LYS A 222 -18.27 -22.48 51.99
CA LYS A 222 -18.08 -23.92 52.25
C LYS A 222 -19.34 -24.43 52.92
N ASP A 223 -20.06 -25.33 52.25
CA ASP A 223 -21.02 -26.20 52.86
C ASP A 223 -20.45 -27.61 52.91
N GLU A 224 -20.29 -28.08 54.14
CA GLU A 224 -19.75 -29.42 54.43
C GLU A 224 -20.83 -30.45 54.22
N GLY A 225 -20.48 -31.55 53.54
CA GLY A 225 -21.07 -32.90 53.80
C GLY A 225 -22.09 -33.39 52.80
N LYS A 226 -21.66 -34.30 51.95
CA LYS A 226 -22.16 -35.66 51.91
C LYS A 226 -21.45 -36.48 50.83
N LYS A 227 -20.85 -37.55 51.31
CA LYS A 227 -20.22 -38.67 50.59
C LYS A 227 -21.29 -39.47 49.84
N VAL A 228 -21.14 -39.59 48.49
CA VAL A 228 -21.77 -40.68 47.74
C VAL A 228 -20.74 -41.32 46.83
N VAL A 229 -20.58 -42.64 47.02
CA VAL A 229 -19.73 -43.54 46.28
C VAL A 229 -20.45 -43.99 45.01
N GLY A 230 -19.75 -44.05 43.85
CA GLY A 230 -20.31 -44.67 42.66
C GLY A 230 -19.36 -44.65 41.45
N ASN A 231 -18.66 -45.75 41.32
CA ASN A 231 -17.96 -46.40 40.20
C ASN A 231 -17.98 -45.80 38.79
N GLY A 232 -16.80 -45.55 38.26
CA GLY A 232 -16.17 -46.31 37.14
C GLY A 232 -16.58 -45.97 35.71
N LYS A 233 -15.72 -45.45 34.96
CA LYS A 233 -15.03 -46.08 33.84
C LYS A 233 -14.28 -45.05 32.96
N ASP A 234 -13.07 -45.48 32.57
CA ASP A 234 -12.08 -44.88 31.70
C ASP A 234 -12.60 -44.43 30.33
N ILE A 235 -12.08 -43.27 29.82
CA ILE A 235 -11.63 -43.17 28.43
C ILE A 235 -10.44 -42.18 28.38
N LYS A 236 -9.38 -42.62 27.73
CA LYS A 236 -8.09 -41.97 27.51
C LYS A 236 -8.11 -41.00 26.34
N ASP A 237 -7.13 -40.07 26.40
CA ASP A 237 -6.36 -39.45 25.33
C ASP A 237 -6.97 -38.26 24.56
N GLY A 238 -6.34 -37.12 24.76
CA GLY A 238 -6.44 -35.92 23.93
C GLY A 238 -5.41 -34.86 24.36
N LYS A 239 -4.23 -34.87 23.73
CA LYS A 239 -3.12 -33.93 23.92
C LYS A 239 -3.51 -32.48 23.80
N GLU A 240 -3.36 -31.69 24.86
CA GLU A 240 -3.22 -30.24 24.81
C GLU A 240 -1.81 -29.83 24.36
N MET A 241 -1.71 -29.10 23.27
CA MET A 241 -0.50 -28.33 22.92
C MET A 241 -0.69 -26.90 23.39
N GLY A 242 -0.10 -26.59 24.54
CA GLY A 242 -0.05 -25.24 25.08
C GLY A 242 0.95 -24.37 24.29
N LEU A 243 0.48 -23.26 23.78
CA LEU A 243 1.31 -22.16 23.33
C LEU A 243 1.32 -21.07 24.39
N LYS A 244 2.40 -21.05 25.19
CA LYS A 244 2.71 -19.93 26.10
C LYS A 244 3.42 -18.84 25.31
N GLY A 245 2.72 -17.78 24.93
CA GLY A 245 3.28 -16.53 24.43
C GLY A 245 3.36 -15.49 25.54
N ASN A 246 4.57 -14.98 25.78
CA ASN A 246 4.89 -14.04 26.86
C ASN A 246 4.41 -12.61 26.49
N PRO A 247 3.65 -11.89 27.36
CA PRO A 247 3.06 -10.58 27.05
C PRO A 247 4.04 -9.41 26.93
N LYS A 248 5.35 -9.63 27.07
CA LYS A 248 6.37 -8.55 27.08
C LYS A 248 6.86 -8.12 25.69
N ASP A 249 6.64 -8.92 24.65
CA ASP A 249 7.16 -8.64 23.30
C ASP A 249 6.24 -7.75 22.44
N ILE A 250 4.99 -7.57 22.85
CA ILE A 250 3.99 -6.79 22.10
C ILE A 250 4.17 -5.25 22.29
N LYS A 251 4.92 -4.81 23.31
CA LYS A 251 5.10 -3.36 23.58
C LYS A 251 6.18 -2.68 22.75
N LYS A 252 7.16 -3.41 22.20
CA LYS A 252 8.31 -2.79 21.50
C LYS A 252 8.01 -2.40 20.04
N ASP A 253 7.11 -3.08 19.37
CA ASP A 253 6.79 -2.79 17.96
C ASP A 253 5.81 -1.60 17.83
N LYS A 254 4.93 -1.39 18.82
CA LYS A 254 3.99 -0.26 18.82
C LYS A 254 4.65 1.14 18.95
N GLU A 255 5.84 1.22 19.54
CA GLU A 255 6.53 2.50 19.73
C GLU A 255 7.35 2.95 18.51
N LYS A 256 7.73 2.03 17.63
CA LYS A 256 8.47 2.35 16.40
C LYS A 256 7.58 2.95 15.31
N ASP A 257 6.36 2.47 15.17
CA ASP A 257 5.42 2.96 14.15
C ASP A 257 4.88 4.37 14.49
N LEU A 258 4.72 4.69 15.78
CA LEU A 258 4.34 6.02 16.22
C LEU A 258 5.42 7.09 15.95
N LYS A 259 6.70 6.72 16.09
CA LYS A 259 7.83 7.65 15.84
C LYS A 259 8.08 7.89 14.36
N LYS A 260 7.71 6.97 13.49
CA LYS A 260 7.85 7.10 12.03
C LYS A 260 6.79 8.05 11.47
N ASN A 261 5.53 7.92 11.91
CA ASN A 261 4.44 8.80 11.48
C ASN A 261 4.60 10.26 11.94
N ASP A 262 5.16 10.49 13.16
CA ASP A 262 5.45 11.86 13.63
C ASP A 262 6.58 12.54 12.83
N LYS A 263 7.53 11.78 12.29
CA LYS A 263 8.60 12.32 11.42
C LYS A 263 8.09 12.73 10.05
N ASP A 264 7.14 11.99 9.49
CA ASP A 264 6.58 12.28 8.17
C ASP A 264 5.61 13.48 8.23
N ILE A 265 4.90 13.66 9.34
CA ILE A 265 4.08 14.85 9.60
C ILE A 265 4.95 16.12 9.75
N LYS A 266 6.14 16.00 10.37
CA LYS A 266 7.06 17.14 10.54
C LYS A 266 7.82 17.52 9.27
N LYS A 267 8.02 16.61 8.33
CA LYS A 267 8.68 16.90 7.04
C LYS A 267 7.79 17.61 6.03
N GLY A 268 6.45 17.55 6.18
CA GLY A 268 5.51 18.28 5.33
C GLY A 268 5.44 19.79 5.61
N VAL A 269 6.06 20.27 6.67
CA VAL A 269 6.09 21.70 7.04
C VAL A 269 7.48 22.25 6.76
N LYS A 270 7.88 22.39 5.49
CA LYS A 270 8.96 23.30 5.13
C LYS A 270 8.39 24.72 5.01
N LYS A 271 8.94 25.62 5.79
CA LYS A 271 8.70 27.06 5.72
C LYS A 271 9.04 27.62 4.33
N PRO A 272 8.39 28.71 3.94
CA PRO A 272 8.66 29.42 2.68
C PRO A 272 10.09 29.89 2.58
#